data_612187c395a1674476a557b234190806
#
_entry.id   612187c395a1674476a557b234190806
#
_cell.length_a   1.000
_cell.length_b   1.000
_cell.length_c   1.000
_cell.angle_alpha   90.00
_cell.angle_beta   90.00
_cell.angle_gamma   90.00
#
_symmetry.space_group_name_H-M   'P 1'
#
loop_
_entity.id
_entity.type
_entity.pdbx_description
1 polymer ?
#
loop_
_entity_poly.entity_id
_entity_poly.type
_entity_poly.pdbx_seq_one_letter_code
_entity_poly.pdbx_strand_id
1 'polypeptide(L)'
;ACDSSEWNGVMYYVSGVYVDTLQSVSGCDSIVTLDLTINGSNAGDTTTLVACDSAVWNNVTYDSSGVYVDTLQSVAGCDSIIILDLTINSSYSGDTIVLTACDSAVWNNVTYDSSGVYVDTLQTLAGCDSIVTLDLTINSSYLDDTTSLIACDSSEWNGVMYYVSGVYVDTLQSVSGCDSIVTL
;
A
#
# COMPACT_ATOMS: atom_id res chain seq x y z
N ALA A 1 45.44 8.97 1.50
CA ALA A 1 44.88 9.41 2.79
C ALA A 1 43.46 9.92 2.57
N CYS A 2 42.67 10.04 3.63
CA CYS A 2 41.29 10.58 3.59
C CYS A 2 41.28 11.97 4.19
N ASP A 3 40.72 12.92 3.43
CA ASP A 3 40.50 14.34 3.76
C ASP A 3 41.78 15.13 4.13
N SER A 4 42.71 14.51 4.83
CA SER A 4 44.01 15.13 5.18
C SER A 4 45.06 14.07 5.49
N SER A 5 46.31 14.50 5.48
CA SER A 5 47.46 13.70 5.92
C SER A 5 48.52 14.61 6.57
N GLU A 6 49.11 14.13 7.64
CA GLU A 6 50.25 14.81 8.26
C GLU A 6 51.57 14.23 7.72
N TRP A 7 52.49 15.10 7.30
CA TRP A 7 53.85 14.72 6.93
C TRP A 7 54.83 15.78 7.44
N ASN A 8 55.84 15.31 8.12
CA ASN A 8 56.85 16.14 8.75
C ASN A 8 56.32 17.31 9.62
N GLY A 9 55.20 17.05 10.37
CA GLY A 9 54.56 18.04 11.21
C GLY A 9 53.65 19.05 10.49
N VAL A 10 53.45 18.88 9.19
CA VAL A 10 52.56 19.72 8.36
C VAL A 10 51.34 18.94 7.92
N MET A 11 50.14 19.51 8.05
CA MET A 11 48.91 18.95 7.55
C MET A 11 48.66 19.35 6.09
N TYR A 12 48.37 18.37 5.26
CA TYR A 12 48.05 18.51 3.83
C TYR A 12 46.60 18.10 3.58
N TYR A 13 45.89 18.90 2.80
CA TYR A 13 44.49 18.72 2.46
C TYR A 13 44.24 18.53 0.96
N VAL A 14 45.30 18.58 0.16
CA VAL A 14 45.24 18.51 -1.30
C VAL A 14 46.25 17.48 -1.79
N SER A 15 45.86 16.72 -2.83
CA SER A 15 46.79 15.82 -3.49
C SER A 15 47.87 16.57 -4.20
N GLY A 16 49.08 16.06 -4.16
CA GLY A 16 50.21 16.67 -4.87
C GLY A 16 51.56 16.07 -4.50
N VAL A 17 52.57 16.56 -5.12
CA VAL A 17 53.95 16.19 -4.82
C VAL A 17 54.52 17.30 -3.94
N TYR A 18 54.90 16.95 -2.72
CA TYR A 18 55.48 17.85 -1.74
C TYR A 18 56.95 17.53 -1.51
N VAL A 19 57.73 18.56 -1.34
CA VAL A 19 59.16 18.44 -1.14
C VAL A 19 59.54 19.11 0.17
N ASP A 20 60.32 18.42 0.99
CA ASP A 20 60.84 18.98 2.23
C ASP A 20 62.37 18.73 2.33
N THR A 21 63.01 19.57 3.11
CA THR A 21 64.45 19.48 3.31
C THR A 21 64.74 19.17 4.75
N LEU A 22 65.25 18.00 5.02
CA LEU A 22 65.65 17.55 6.34
C LEU A 22 67.15 17.69 6.52
N GLN A 23 67.54 18.22 7.71
CA GLN A 23 68.95 18.27 8.07
C GLN A 23 69.40 17.02 8.80
N SER A 24 70.50 16.43 8.36
CA SER A 24 71.09 15.33 9.08
C SER A 24 71.85 15.83 10.34
N VAL A 25 72.16 14.90 11.23
CA VAL A 25 72.91 15.20 12.44
C VAL A 25 74.30 15.79 12.13
N SER A 26 74.83 15.58 10.93
CA SER A 26 76.09 16.14 10.42
C SER A 26 75.93 17.49 9.70
N GLY A 27 74.72 18.06 9.67
CA GLY A 27 74.42 19.36 9.01
C GLY A 27 74.26 19.32 7.53
N CYS A 28 74.19 18.14 6.88
CA CYS A 28 73.92 18.03 5.46
C CYS A 28 72.43 18.00 5.21
N ASP A 29 71.98 18.69 4.16
CA ASP A 29 70.58 18.70 3.77
C ASP A 29 70.22 17.41 3.02
N SER A 30 69.04 16.88 3.29
CA SER A 30 68.43 15.75 2.60
C SER A 30 67.08 16.18 2.09
N ILE A 31 66.93 16.15 0.75
CA ILE A 31 65.64 16.45 0.11
C ILE A 31 64.81 15.17 0.10
N VAL A 32 63.61 15.26 0.68
CA VAL A 32 62.61 14.19 0.68
C VAL A 32 61.38 14.66 -0.07
N THR A 33 60.78 13.71 -0.83
CA THR A 33 59.62 13.98 -1.66
C THR A 33 58.46 13.05 -1.23
N LEU A 34 57.32 13.62 -1.04
CA LEU A 34 56.06 12.92 -0.77
C LEU A 34 55.16 13.06 -2.01
N ASP A 35 54.77 11.97 -2.58
CA ASP A 35 53.64 11.90 -3.56
C ASP A 35 52.39 11.54 -2.76
N LEU A 36 51.51 12.53 -2.56
CA LEU A 36 50.37 12.42 -1.69
C LEU A 36 49.06 12.43 -2.49
N THR A 37 48.27 11.40 -2.30
CA THR A 37 46.89 11.35 -2.80
C THR A 37 45.94 11.53 -1.62
N ILE A 38 45.12 12.57 -1.63
CA ILE A 38 44.02 12.83 -0.70
C ILE A 38 42.73 12.51 -1.44
N ASN A 39 41.96 11.60 -0.86
CA ASN A 39 40.59 11.29 -1.28
C ASN A 39 39.65 11.99 -0.30
N GLY A 40 38.56 12.55 -0.80
CA GLY A 40 37.55 13.18 0.04
C GLY A 40 36.54 12.19 0.60
N SER A 41 36.14 12.40 1.83
CA SER A 41 34.88 11.85 2.34
C SER A 41 33.72 12.54 1.64
N ASN A 42 32.68 11.79 1.28
CA ASN A 42 31.50 12.37 0.64
C ASN A 42 30.37 12.49 1.68
N ALA A 43 29.91 13.70 1.95
CA ALA A 43 28.60 13.92 2.58
C ALA A 43 27.56 13.62 1.51
N GLY A 44 27.00 12.41 1.55
CA GLY A 44 26.25 11.83 0.45
C GLY A 44 24.92 12.50 0.15
N ASP A 45 24.42 12.17 -1.01
CA ASP A 45 23.10 12.61 -1.47
C ASP A 45 22.00 11.93 -0.65
N THR A 46 20.93 12.68 -0.39
CA THR A 46 19.73 12.13 0.23
C THR A 46 18.90 11.39 -0.82
N THR A 47 18.64 10.12 -0.59
CA THR A 47 17.70 9.32 -1.39
C THR A 47 16.34 9.37 -0.73
N THR A 48 15.29 9.74 -1.47
CA THR A 48 13.91 9.68 -0.99
C THR A 48 13.27 8.39 -1.47
N LEU A 49 12.64 7.64 -0.57
CA LEU A 49 11.94 6.39 -0.87
C LEU A 49 10.57 6.38 -0.20
N VAL A 50 9.55 5.99 -0.97
CA VAL A 50 8.19 5.74 -0.47
C VAL A 50 7.90 4.26 -0.70
N ALA A 51 7.46 3.58 0.35
CA ALA A 51 7.14 2.16 0.28
C ALA A 51 5.90 1.82 1.13
N CYS A 52 5.39 0.61 0.95
CA CYS A 52 4.26 0.09 1.71
C CYS A 52 4.76 -0.94 2.72
N ASP A 53 4.33 -0.79 3.97
CA ASP A 53 4.60 -1.65 5.13
C ASP A 53 6.08 -1.76 5.51
N SER A 54 6.96 -1.90 4.55
CA SER A 54 8.41 -1.94 4.80
C SER A 54 9.22 -1.66 3.54
N ALA A 55 10.47 -1.28 3.74
CA ALA A 55 11.46 -1.12 2.67
C ALA A 55 12.79 -1.75 3.07
N VAL A 56 13.54 -2.24 2.10
CA VAL A 56 14.91 -2.72 2.31
C VAL A 56 15.88 -1.69 1.75
N TRP A 57 16.80 -1.21 2.59
CA TRP A 57 17.88 -0.32 2.21
C TRP A 57 19.19 -0.80 2.86
N ASN A 58 20.23 -0.94 2.06
CA ASN A 58 21.54 -1.47 2.49
C ASN A 58 21.45 -2.77 3.30
N ASN A 59 20.63 -3.72 2.84
CA ASN A 59 20.35 -5.01 3.48
C ASN A 59 19.70 -4.93 4.88
N VAL A 60 19.19 -3.75 5.26
CA VAL A 60 18.39 -3.55 6.48
C VAL A 60 16.94 -3.30 6.09
N THR A 61 16.02 -3.96 6.80
CA THR A 61 14.57 -3.74 6.62
C THR A 61 14.10 -2.66 7.58
N TYR A 62 13.40 -1.69 7.07
CA TYR A 62 12.79 -0.58 7.80
C TYR A 62 11.27 -0.67 7.66
N ASP A 63 10.53 -0.60 8.76
CA ASP A 63 9.06 -0.67 8.86
C ASP A 63 8.43 0.65 9.32
N SER A 64 9.23 1.69 9.47
CA SER A 64 8.79 3.00 9.93
C SER A 64 9.38 4.12 9.09
N SER A 65 8.61 5.20 8.95
CA SER A 65 9.07 6.41 8.27
C SER A 65 10.14 7.09 9.10
N GLY A 66 11.12 7.67 8.43
CA GLY A 66 12.20 8.40 9.10
C GLY A 66 13.36 8.73 8.18
N VAL A 67 14.31 9.48 8.73
CA VAL A 67 15.58 9.75 8.08
C VAL A 67 16.63 8.80 8.66
N TYR A 68 17.17 7.97 7.79
CA TYR A 68 18.17 6.96 8.15
C TYR A 68 19.51 7.35 7.53
N VAL A 69 20.57 7.16 8.32
CA VAL A 69 21.93 7.49 7.90
C VAL A 69 22.78 6.23 7.97
N ASP A 70 23.53 5.98 6.92
CA ASP A 70 24.48 4.89 6.87
C ASP A 70 25.84 5.37 6.37
N THR A 71 26.88 4.65 6.73
CA THR A 71 28.25 4.99 6.38
C THR A 71 28.86 3.87 5.56
N LEU A 72 29.18 4.16 4.31
CA LEU A 72 29.88 3.24 3.43
C LEU A 72 31.32 3.65 3.27
N GLN A 73 32.22 2.67 3.20
CA GLN A 73 33.61 2.93 2.86
C GLN A 73 33.80 2.93 1.34
N SER A 74 34.43 3.97 0.84
CA SER A 74 34.88 4.02 -0.56
C SER A 74 36.01 3.03 -0.80
N VAL A 75 36.30 2.74 -2.07
CA VAL A 75 37.44 1.87 -2.47
C VAL A 75 38.78 2.42 -1.93
N ALA A 76 38.88 3.72 -1.69
CA ALA A 76 40.05 4.38 -1.12
C ALA A 76 40.05 4.32 0.44
N GLY A 77 39.07 3.69 1.06
CA GLY A 77 38.92 3.56 2.51
C GLY A 77 38.36 4.81 3.22
N CYS A 78 37.92 5.83 2.46
CA CYS A 78 37.28 7.02 3.04
C CYS A 78 35.79 6.77 3.29
N ASP A 79 35.27 7.31 4.38
CA ASP A 79 33.88 7.19 4.71
C ASP A 79 33.00 8.04 3.78
N SER A 80 31.87 7.47 3.35
CA SER A 80 30.85 8.15 2.59
C SER A 80 29.54 8.02 3.36
N ILE A 81 28.98 9.14 3.77
CA ILE A 81 27.69 9.19 4.44
C ILE A 81 26.61 9.16 3.37
N ILE A 82 25.65 8.26 3.52
CA ILE A 82 24.45 8.18 2.67
C ILE A 82 23.22 8.36 3.56
N ILE A 83 22.21 9.05 3.03
CA ILE A 83 21.02 9.40 3.76
C ILE A 83 19.80 8.89 3.00
N LEU A 84 18.91 8.21 3.72
CA LEU A 84 17.61 7.80 3.23
C LEU A 84 16.52 8.59 3.96
N ASP A 85 15.70 9.32 3.22
CA ASP A 85 14.43 9.88 3.69
C ASP A 85 13.31 8.93 3.27
N LEU A 86 12.84 8.14 4.24
CA LEU A 86 11.90 7.04 4.02
C LEU A 86 10.51 7.40 4.51
N THR A 87 9.52 7.23 3.62
CA THR A 87 8.11 7.27 3.98
C THR A 87 7.52 5.86 3.84
N ILE A 88 7.06 5.29 4.95
CA ILE A 88 6.31 4.03 4.97
C ILE A 88 4.83 4.36 5.12
N ASN A 89 4.04 3.90 4.15
CA ASN A 89 2.59 3.90 4.21
C ASN A 89 2.13 2.48 4.58
N SER A 90 1.07 2.38 5.38
CA SER A 90 0.54 1.09 5.78
C SER A 90 -0.49 0.58 4.79
N SER A 91 -0.45 -0.70 4.47
CA SER A 91 -1.57 -1.44 3.92
C SER A 91 -2.69 -1.48 4.96
N TYR A 92 -3.92 -1.38 4.53
CA TYR A 92 -5.08 -1.40 5.41
C TYR A 92 -5.92 -2.66 5.16
N SER A 93 -6.15 -3.43 6.22
CA SER A 93 -7.18 -4.45 6.24
C SER A 93 -8.47 -3.81 6.73
N GLY A 94 -9.36 -3.49 5.79
CA GLY A 94 -10.62 -2.79 6.07
C GLY A 94 -11.59 -3.62 6.88
N ASP A 95 -12.60 -2.95 7.44
CA ASP A 95 -13.72 -3.59 8.12
C ASP A 95 -14.55 -4.42 7.13
N THR A 96 -15.17 -5.49 7.63
CA THR A 96 -16.14 -6.27 6.85
C THR A 96 -17.43 -5.48 6.70
N ILE A 97 -17.85 -5.24 5.45
CA ILE A 97 -19.14 -4.66 5.11
C ILE A 97 -20.16 -5.80 5.09
N VAL A 98 -21.22 -5.68 5.88
CA VAL A 98 -22.34 -6.63 5.84
C VAL A 98 -23.45 -6.03 4.99
N LEU A 99 -23.88 -6.75 3.96
CA LEU A 99 -24.93 -6.31 3.04
C LEU A 99 -25.95 -7.42 2.82
N THR A 100 -27.23 -7.07 2.89
CA THR A 100 -28.32 -7.93 2.51
C THR A 100 -29.07 -7.30 1.34
N ALA A 101 -29.32 -8.07 0.30
CA ALA A 101 -30.01 -7.62 -0.91
C ALA A 101 -30.94 -8.69 -1.47
N CYS A 102 -31.81 -8.29 -2.40
CA CYS A 102 -32.71 -9.20 -3.09
C CYS A 102 -32.17 -9.47 -4.50
N ASP A 103 -32.12 -10.74 -4.88
CA ASP A 103 -31.70 -11.28 -6.17
C ASP A 103 -30.25 -10.96 -6.56
N SER A 104 -29.79 -9.74 -6.36
CA SER A 104 -28.41 -9.37 -6.65
C SER A 104 -28.01 -8.09 -5.92
N ALA A 105 -26.70 -7.88 -5.79
CA ALA A 105 -26.11 -6.66 -5.28
C ALA A 105 -24.93 -6.23 -6.15
N VAL A 106 -24.70 -4.94 -6.25
CA VAL A 106 -23.51 -4.39 -6.90
C VAL A 106 -22.54 -3.89 -5.82
N TRP A 107 -21.32 -4.40 -5.86
CA TRP A 107 -20.23 -3.95 -5.00
C TRP A 107 -18.94 -3.81 -5.81
N ASN A 108 -18.27 -2.69 -5.67
CA ASN A 108 -17.05 -2.35 -6.43
C ASN A 108 -17.19 -2.58 -7.95
N ASN A 109 -18.34 -2.17 -8.53
CA ASN A 109 -18.71 -2.35 -9.95
C ASN A 109 -18.85 -3.81 -10.42
N VAL A 110 -18.92 -4.77 -9.50
CA VAL A 110 -19.19 -6.17 -9.78
C VAL A 110 -20.58 -6.51 -9.26
N THR A 111 -21.37 -7.25 -10.07
CA THR A 111 -22.68 -7.76 -9.67
C THR A 111 -22.54 -9.16 -9.08
N TYR A 112 -23.09 -9.36 -7.90
CA TYR A 112 -23.13 -10.62 -7.18
C TYR A 112 -24.58 -11.09 -7.05
N ASP A 113 -24.86 -12.33 -7.41
CA ASP A 113 -26.18 -12.97 -7.38
C ASP A 113 -26.29 -14.11 -6.36
N SER A 114 -25.25 -14.30 -5.56
CA SER A 114 -25.18 -15.34 -4.55
C SER A 114 -24.63 -14.80 -3.23
N SER A 115 -25.13 -15.39 -2.13
CA SER A 115 -24.60 -15.09 -0.79
C SER A 115 -23.18 -15.63 -0.66
N GLY A 116 -22.32 -14.87 0.05
CA GLY A 116 -20.95 -15.28 0.29
C GLY A 116 -20.11 -14.18 0.89
N VAL A 117 -18.88 -14.54 1.24
CA VAL A 117 -17.86 -13.58 1.65
C VAL A 117 -16.95 -13.30 0.45
N TYR A 118 -16.94 -12.05 0.04
CA TYR A 118 -16.15 -11.58 -1.10
C TYR A 118 -15.06 -10.64 -0.61
N VAL A 119 -13.89 -10.77 -1.19
CA VAL A 119 -12.71 -9.96 -0.86
C VAL A 119 -12.25 -9.23 -2.11
N ASP A 120 -11.98 -7.96 -1.96
CA ASP A 120 -11.42 -7.12 -3.01
C ASP A 120 -10.21 -6.35 -2.50
N THR A 121 -9.31 -6.03 -3.41
CA THR A 121 -8.09 -5.29 -3.11
C THR A 121 -8.12 -3.94 -3.82
N LEU A 122 -8.22 -2.89 -3.05
CA LEU A 122 -8.20 -1.51 -3.52
C LEU A 122 -6.84 -0.88 -3.21
N GLN A 123 -6.37 0.01 -4.07
CA GLN A 123 -5.17 0.79 -3.79
C GLN A 123 -5.52 2.08 -3.04
N THR A 124 -4.78 2.38 -1.99
CA THR A 124 -4.85 3.68 -1.32
C THR A 124 -4.27 4.78 -2.21
N LEU A 125 -4.49 6.05 -1.86
CA LEU A 125 -3.87 7.19 -2.55
C LEU A 125 -2.33 7.15 -2.51
N ALA A 126 -1.76 6.47 -1.53
CA ALA A 126 -0.33 6.24 -1.39
C ALA A 126 0.18 5.04 -2.22
N GLY A 127 -0.71 4.34 -2.93
CA GLY A 127 -0.40 3.17 -3.76
C GLY A 127 -0.29 1.85 -2.99
N CYS A 128 -0.58 1.84 -1.68
CA CYS A 128 -0.58 0.62 -0.87
C CYS A 128 -1.90 -0.12 -1.00
N ASP A 129 -1.85 -1.44 -0.90
CA ASP A 129 -3.04 -2.27 -1.00
C ASP A 129 -3.96 -2.08 0.23
N SER A 130 -5.25 -2.05 -0.02
CA SER A 130 -6.31 -2.04 0.99
C SER A 130 -7.23 -3.22 0.73
N ILE A 131 -7.26 -4.16 1.64
CA ILE A 131 -8.15 -5.32 1.57
C ILE A 131 -9.50 -4.93 2.17
N VAL A 132 -10.56 -5.07 1.38
CA VAL A 132 -11.94 -4.85 1.81
C VAL A 132 -12.73 -6.16 1.69
N THR A 133 -13.61 -6.42 2.65
CA THR A 133 -14.38 -7.66 2.70
C THR A 133 -15.86 -7.32 2.70
N LEU A 134 -16.63 -8.03 1.89
CA LEU A 134 -18.09 -7.98 1.86
C LEU A 134 -18.64 -9.33 2.33
N ASP A 135 -19.44 -9.30 3.38
CA ASP A 135 -20.30 -10.42 3.80
C ASP A 135 -21.70 -10.17 3.24
N LEU A 136 -22.04 -10.87 2.16
CA LEU A 136 -23.24 -10.65 1.37
C LEU A 136 -24.26 -11.76 1.59
N THR A 137 -25.47 -11.33 1.94
CA THR A 137 -26.65 -12.21 1.94
C THR A 137 -27.58 -11.81 0.80
N ILE A 138 -27.78 -12.72 -0.14
CA ILE A 138 -28.78 -12.57 -1.20
C ILE A 138 -30.01 -13.41 -0.85
N ASN A 139 -31.14 -12.73 -0.77
CA ASN A 139 -32.46 -13.34 -0.65
C ASN A 139 -33.10 -13.35 -2.04
N SER A 140 -33.80 -14.42 -2.38
CA SER A 140 -34.47 -14.52 -3.67
C SER A 140 -35.86 -13.91 -3.59
N SER A 141 -36.24 -13.16 -4.62
CA SER A 141 -37.64 -12.88 -4.93
C SER A 141 -38.35 -14.15 -5.36
N TYR A 142 -39.56 -14.32 -4.96
CA TYR A 142 -40.38 -15.46 -5.35
C TYR A 142 -41.40 -15.05 -6.41
N LEU A 143 -41.43 -15.79 -7.51
CA LEU A 143 -42.60 -15.86 -8.39
C LEU A 143 -43.47 -16.97 -7.81
N ASP A 144 -44.54 -16.64 -7.11
CA ASP A 144 -45.40 -17.63 -6.46
C ASP A 144 -46.34 -18.29 -7.49
N ASP A 145 -46.82 -19.46 -7.14
CA ASP A 145 -47.73 -20.21 -7.99
C ASP A 145 -49.04 -19.45 -8.24
N THR A 146 -49.54 -19.61 -9.46
CA THR A 146 -50.85 -19.08 -9.83
C THR A 146 -51.96 -19.79 -9.04
N THR A 147 -52.69 -19.05 -8.22
CA THR A 147 -53.89 -19.56 -7.54
C THR A 147 -55.13 -19.43 -8.45
N SER A 148 -55.79 -20.50 -8.69
CA SER A 148 -57.07 -20.47 -9.42
C SER A 148 -58.24 -20.48 -8.42
N LEU A 149 -59.12 -19.49 -8.54
CA LEU A 149 -60.29 -19.36 -7.70
C LEU A 149 -61.54 -19.26 -8.57
N ILE A 150 -62.59 -20.04 -8.20
CA ILE A 150 -63.92 -19.99 -8.84
C ILE A 150 -64.92 -19.50 -7.80
N ALA A 151 -65.63 -18.42 -8.12
CA ALA A 151 -66.64 -17.83 -7.27
C ALA A 151 -67.90 -17.49 -8.06
N CYS A 152 -69.06 -17.33 -7.39
CA CYS A 152 -70.30 -17.01 -8.07
C CYS A 152 -70.48 -15.55 -8.38
N ASP A 153 -70.39 -14.65 -7.44
CA ASP A 153 -70.61 -13.20 -7.63
C ASP A 153 -69.35 -12.36 -7.34
N SER A 154 -68.62 -12.74 -6.34
CA SER A 154 -67.37 -12.04 -5.96
C SER A 154 -66.47 -12.95 -5.11
N SER A 155 -65.22 -12.62 -5.03
CA SER A 155 -64.26 -13.26 -4.15
C SER A 155 -63.26 -12.27 -3.59
N GLU A 156 -62.83 -12.51 -2.37
CA GLU A 156 -61.77 -11.75 -1.73
C GLU A 156 -60.42 -12.47 -1.93
N TRP A 157 -59.41 -11.72 -2.34
CA TRP A 157 -58.06 -12.21 -2.43
C TRP A 157 -57.08 -11.09 -1.98
N ASN A 158 -56.19 -11.40 -1.09
CA ASN A 158 -55.23 -10.50 -0.49
C ASN A 158 -55.88 -9.19 0.07
N GLY A 159 -57.12 -9.31 0.65
CA GLY A 159 -57.85 -8.19 1.21
C GLY A 159 -58.58 -7.30 0.21
N VAL A 160 -58.60 -7.69 -1.07
CA VAL A 160 -59.30 -6.98 -2.14
C VAL A 160 -60.45 -7.83 -2.67
N MET A 161 -61.65 -7.21 -2.83
CA MET A 161 -62.83 -7.88 -3.41
C MET A 161 -62.81 -7.74 -4.92
N TYR A 162 -62.94 -8.88 -5.63
CA TYR A 162 -63.01 -8.97 -7.08
C TYR A 162 -64.41 -9.42 -7.51
N TYR A 163 -64.98 -8.70 -8.47
CA TYR A 163 -66.33 -8.91 -8.98
C TYR A 163 -66.34 -9.38 -10.45
N VAL A 164 -65.17 -9.43 -11.07
CA VAL A 164 -65.01 -9.79 -12.48
C VAL A 164 -63.97 -10.88 -12.60
N SER A 165 -64.19 -11.84 -13.47
CA SER A 165 -63.18 -12.86 -13.79
C SER A 165 -61.99 -12.22 -14.53
N GLY A 166 -60.81 -12.61 -14.14
CA GLY A 166 -59.57 -12.09 -14.77
C GLY A 166 -58.34 -12.70 -14.12
N VAL A 167 -57.20 -12.28 -14.61
CA VAL A 167 -55.91 -12.58 -13.99
C VAL A 167 -55.48 -11.32 -13.21
N TYR A 168 -55.26 -11.49 -11.93
CA TYR A 168 -54.84 -10.43 -11.04
C TYR A 168 -53.48 -10.73 -10.46
N VAL A 169 -52.64 -9.73 -10.36
CA VAL A 169 -51.28 -9.83 -9.85
C VAL A 169 -51.14 -8.92 -8.64
N ASP A 170 -50.57 -9.42 -7.58
CA ASP A 170 -50.27 -8.68 -6.39
C ASP A 170 -48.80 -8.88 -5.97
N THR A 171 -48.23 -7.92 -5.29
CA THR A 171 -46.85 -7.95 -4.81
C THR A 171 -46.87 -7.99 -3.31
N LEU A 172 -46.39 -9.07 -2.74
CA LEU A 172 -46.24 -9.27 -1.31
C LEU A 172 -44.76 -9.20 -0.93
N GLN A 173 -44.48 -8.67 0.23
CA GLN A 173 -43.11 -8.72 0.77
C GLN A 173 -42.90 -10.01 1.56
N SER A 174 -41.81 -10.71 1.26
CA SER A 174 -41.39 -11.87 2.05
C SER A 174 -40.84 -11.43 3.41
N VAL A 175 -40.66 -12.38 4.31
CA VAL A 175 -40.09 -12.15 5.65
C VAL A 175 -38.66 -11.56 5.55
N SER A 176 -37.95 -11.85 4.45
CA SER A 176 -36.63 -11.31 4.15
C SER A 176 -36.67 -9.93 3.50
N GLY A 177 -37.87 -9.35 3.28
CA GLY A 177 -38.07 -8.03 2.67
C GLY A 177 -38.01 -7.99 1.15
N CYS A 178 -37.83 -9.14 0.47
CA CYS A 178 -37.83 -9.22 -0.99
C CYS A 178 -39.27 -9.35 -1.51
N ASP A 179 -39.51 -8.81 -2.69
CA ASP A 179 -40.83 -8.86 -3.30
C ASP A 179 -41.16 -10.30 -3.75
N SER A 180 -42.42 -10.67 -3.55
CA SER A 180 -43.00 -11.91 -4.03
C SER A 180 -44.20 -11.57 -4.91
N ILE A 181 -44.18 -11.99 -6.17
CA ILE A 181 -45.26 -11.75 -7.09
C ILE A 181 -46.21 -12.96 -7.03
N VAL A 182 -47.45 -12.73 -6.67
CA VAL A 182 -48.52 -13.74 -6.61
C VAL A 182 -49.54 -13.45 -7.69
N THR A 183 -50.09 -14.50 -8.27
CA THR A 183 -51.09 -14.38 -9.33
C THR A 183 -52.36 -15.17 -9.02
N LEU A 184 -53.51 -14.53 -9.22
CA LEU A 184 -54.83 -15.15 -9.15
C LEU A 184 -55.44 -15.31 -10.54
#